data_462e0a7d88c6a97f47f93afee77bef73
#
_entry.id   462e0a7d88c6a97f47f93afee77bef73
#
_cell.length_a   1.000
_cell.length_b   1.000
_cell.length_c   1.000
_cell.angle_alpha   90.00
_cell.angle_beta   90.00
_cell.angle_gamma   90.00
#
_symmetry.space_group_name_H-M   'P 1'
#
loop_
_entity.id
_entity.type
_entity.pdbx_description
1 polymer ?
#
loop_
_entity_poly.entity_id
_entity_poly.type
_entity_poly.pdbx_seq_one_letter_code
_entity_poly.pdbx_strand_id
1 'polypeptide(L)'
;MQKSSSSLMPGPGRLSRLYQENRTLFYAFLFPMAILAAAFFSRAVFPVGNRNILTIDLYHQYAPFIVELREKFTTFSSLFYTWNGGLGTNFWSLFAYYLASPLNILIILFPPSYLTE
;
A
#
# COMPACT_ATOMS: atom_id res chain seq x y z
N MET A 1 -22.30 -56.08 -26.28
CA MET A 1 -21.01 -55.47 -25.96
C MET A 1 -21.18 -53.94 -25.94
N GLN A 2 -21.54 -53.40 -24.80
CA GLN A 2 -21.95 -51.97 -24.65
C GLN A 2 -20.79 -51.20 -24.02
N LYS A 3 -20.19 -50.36 -24.82
CA LYS A 3 -19.04 -49.56 -24.44
C LYS A 3 -19.54 -48.29 -23.71
N SER A 4 -19.47 -48.32 -22.38
CA SER A 4 -19.78 -47.17 -21.50
C SER A 4 -18.77 -46.06 -21.80
N SER A 5 -19.21 -44.98 -22.43
CA SER A 5 -18.46 -43.74 -22.56
C SER A 5 -18.54 -42.98 -21.26
N SER A 6 -17.59 -43.18 -20.35
CA SER A 6 -17.39 -42.32 -19.22
C SER A 6 -16.95 -40.94 -19.73
N SER A 7 -17.87 -39.96 -19.69
CA SER A 7 -17.61 -38.55 -19.93
C SER A 7 -16.60 -38.06 -18.88
N LEU A 8 -15.37 -37.88 -19.28
CA LEU A 8 -14.33 -37.18 -18.51
C LEU A 8 -14.79 -35.73 -18.33
N MET A 9 -15.42 -35.44 -17.19
CA MET A 9 -15.60 -34.05 -16.78
C MET A 9 -14.21 -33.43 -16.55
N PRO A 10 -13.93 -32.28 -17.16
CA PRO A 10 -12.66 -31.59 -16.91
C PRO A 10 -12.56 -31.28 -15.42
N GLY A 11 -11.52 -31.76 -14.78
CA GLY A 11 -11.26 -31.48 -13.36
C GLY A 11 -11.17 -29.97 -13.10
N PRO A 12 -11.39 -29.54 -11.85
CA PRO A 12 -11.38 -28.12 -11.51
C PRO A 12 -10.06 -27.49 -11.96
N GLY A 13 -10.13 -26.35 -12.64
CA GLY A 13 -8.97 -25.64 -13.17
C GLY A 13 -7.98 -25.29 -12.05
N ARG A 14 -6.72 -25.05 -12.40
CA ARG A 14 -5.64 -24.71 -11.45
C ARG A 14 -6.04 -23.59 -10.47
N LEU A 15 -6.74 -22.58 -10.97
CA LEU A 15 -7.23 -21.45 -10.15
C LEU A 15 -8.28 -21.87 -9.12
N SER A 16 -9.20 -22.76 -9.48
CA SER A 16 -10.22 -23.24 -8.54
C SER A 16 -9.64 -24.09 -7.42
N ARG A 17 -8.59 -24.85 -7.71
CA ARG A 17 -7.85 -25.61 -6.67
C ARG A 17 -7.12 -24.66 -5.72
N LEU A 18 -6.38 -23.68 -6.24
CA LEU A 18 -5.70 -22.68 -5.41
C LEU A 18 -6.69 -21.90 -4.54
N TYR A 19 -7.86 -21.57 -5.07
CA TYR A 19 -8.91 -20.90 -4.28
C TYR A 19 -9.43 -21.80 -3.17
N GLN A 20 -9.72 -23.07 -3.43
CA GLN A 20 -10.24 -23.99 -2.40
C GLN A 20 -9.22 -24.27 -1.30
N GLU A 21 -7.94 -24.41 -1.66
CA GLU A 21 -6.86 -24.62 -0.69
C GLU A 21 -6.62 -23.39 0.19
N ASN A 22 -6.78 -22.19 -0.34
CA ASN A 22 -6.48 -20.95 0.35
C ASN A 22 -7.72 -20.08 0.68
N ARG A 23 -8.92 -20.65 0.61
CA ARG A 23 -10.16 -19.89 0.81
C ARG A 23 -10.20 -19.10 2.12
N THR A 24 -9.66 -19.66 3.19
CA THR A 24 -9.61 -18.99 4.50
C THR A 24 -8.73 -17.76 4.46
N LEU A 25 -7.55 -17.86 3.83
CA LEU A 25 -6.65 -16.72 3.63
C LEU A 25 -7.29 -15.67 2.73
N PHE A 26 -8.00 -16.11 1.68
CA PHE A 26 -8.71 -15.20 0.79
C PHE A 26 -9.77 -14.39 1.54
N TYR A 27 -10.61 -15.04 2.36
CA TYR A 27 -11.62 -14.33 3.15
C TYR A 27 -11.01 -13.47 4.26
N ALA A 28 -9.93 -13.94 4.90
CA ALA A 28 -9.20 -13.16 5.90
C ALA A 28 -8.61 -11.86 5.33
N PHE A 29 -8.28 -11.84 4.05
CA PHE A 29 -7.84 -10.63 3.36
C PHE A 29 -9.02 -9.79 2.85
N LEU A 30 -10.00 -10.43 2.21
CA LEU A 30 -11.12 -9.75 1.56
C LEU A 30 -12.01 -9.01 2.57
N PHE A 31 -12.28 -9.61 3.73
CA PHE A 31 -13.21 -9.04 4.71
C PHE A 31 -12.70 -7.71 5.30
N PRO A 32 -11.46 -7.59 5.79
CA PRO A 32 -10.91 -6.29 6.22
C PRO A 32 -10.84 -5.27 5.10
N MET A 33 -10.49 -5.68 3.87
CA MET A 33 -10.47 -4.79 2.72
C MET A 33 -11.84 -4.24 2.37
N ALA A 34 -12.89 -5.08 2.45
CA ALA A 34 -14.26 -4.64 2.21
C ALA A 34 -14.74 -3.64 3.27
N ILE A 35 -14.41 -3.88 4.54
CA ILE A 35 -14.73 -2.94 5.64
C ILE A 35 -14.00 -1.60 5.42
N LEU A 36 -12.72 -1.65 5.09
CA LEU A 36 -11.92 -0.44 4.84
C LEU A 36 -12.47 0.34 3.64
N ALA A 37 -12.79 -0.35 2.54
CA ALA A 37 -13.41 0.26 1.38
C ALA A 37 -14.74 0.91 1.74
N ALA A 38 -15.62 0.22 2.46
CA ALA A 38 -16.90 0.77 2.90
C ALA A 38 -16.72 2.02 3.79
N ALA A 39 -15.73 2.02 4.68
CA ALA A 39 -15.38 3.17 5.50
C ALA A 39 -14.91 4.37 4.65
N PHE A 40 -14.06 4.15 3.66
CA PHE A 40 -13.59 5.19 2.76
C PHE A 40 -14.71 5.76 1.90
N PHE A 41 -15.61 4.88 1.37
CA PHE A 41 -16.80 5.32 0.64
C PHE A 41 -17.72 6.17 1.52
N SER A 42 -18.02 5.72 2.74
CA SER A 42 -18.93 6.42 3.65
C SER A 42 -18.40 7.79 4.09
N ARG A 43 -17.09 7.97 4.11
CA ARG A 43 -16.43 9.22 4.50
C ARG A 43 -16.05 10.12 3.33
N ALA A 44 -16.32 9.71 2.09
CA ALA A 44 -15.92 10.40 0.86
C ALA A 44 -14.40 10.69 0.84
N VAL A 45 -13.59 9.72 1.25
CA VAL A 45 -12.12 9.81 1.21
C VAL A 45 -11.64 9.59 -0.22
N PHE A 46 -10.60 10.31 -0.62
CA PHE A 46 -9.97 10.10 -1.93
C PHE A 46 -9.57 8.61 -2.16
N PRO A 47 -9.77 8.02 -3.34
CA PRO A 47 -10.21 8.63 -4.62
C PRO A 47 -11.73 8.75 -4.82
N VAL A 48 -12.55 8.38 -3.86
CA VAL A 48 -14.02 8.36 -3.96
C VAL A 48 -14.62 9.76 -3.79
N GLY A 49 -13.96 10.62 -3.03
CA GLY A 49 -14.38 11.99 -2.76
C GLY A 49 -13.20 12.92 -2.51
N ASN A 50 -13.49 14.13 -2.02
CA ASN A 50 -12.51 15.19 -1.87
C ASN A 50 -11.86 15.26 -0.47
N ARG A 51 -12.17 14.32 0.41
CA ARG A 51 -11.55 14.28 1.74
C ARG A 51 -10.26 13.47 1.69
N ASN A 52 -9.19 14.02 2.23
CA ASN A 52 -7.96 13.27 2.44
C ASN A 52 -7.85 12.74 3.87
N ILE A 53 -6.95 11.80 4.07
CA ILE A 53 -6.65 11.23 5.39
C ILE A 53 -5.49 11.95 6.08
N LEU A 54 -4.96 13.01 5.45
CA LEU A 54 -3.85 13.79 5.98
C LEU A 54 -4.33 14.63 7.15
N THR A 55 -4.26 14.09 8.35
CA THR A 55 -4.63 14.77 9.59
C THR A 55 -3.50 14.66 10.61
N ILE A 56 -3.30 15.71 11.42
CA ILE A 56 -2.34 15.77 12.52
C ILE A 56 -0.96 15.24 12.09
N ASP A 57 -0.49 14.13 12.66
CA ASP A 57 0.84 13.59 12.43
C ASP A 57 1.06 13.13 10.99
N LEU A 58 0.03 12.65 10.31
CA LEU A 58 0.14 12.25 8.92
C LEU A 58 0.45 13.46 8.02
N TYR A 59 -0.14 14.62 8.33
CA TYR A 59 0.11 15.86 7.60
C TYR A 59 1.42 16.54 8.02
N HIS A 60 1.67 16.64 9.34
CA HIS A 60 2.81 17.41 9.86
C HIS A 60 4.14 16.65 9.86
N GLN A 61 4.11 15.32 9.89
CA GLN A 61 5.30 14.48 10.00
C GLN A 61 5.46 13.52 8.82
N TYR A 62 4.50 12.62 8.61
CA TYR A 62 4.66 11.57 7.60
C TYR A 62 4.74 12.11 6.18
N ALA A 63 3.86 13.01 5.77
CA ALA A 63 3.86 13.55 4.42
C ALA A 63 5.17 14.29 4.08
N PRO A 64 5.69 15.20 4.91
CA PRO A 64 7.00 15.82 4.68
C PRO A 64 8.15 14.82 4.60
N PHE A 65 8.19 13.82 5.49
CA PHE A 65 9.25 12.82 5.49
C PHE A 65 9.19 11.89 4.26
N ILE A 66 7.99 11.57 3.79
CA ILE A 66 7.78 10.80 2.57
C ILE A 66 8.24 11.59 1.34
N VAL A 67 7.91 12.88 1.25
CA VAL A 67 8.38 13.76 0.16
C VAL A 67 9.90 13.85 0.17
N GLU A 68 10.50 14.03 1.34
CA GLU A 68 11.94 14.08 1.47
C GLU A 68 12.62 12.74 1.12
N LEU A 69 12.05 11.62 1.54
CA LEU A 69 12.53 10.28 1.16
C LEU A 69 12.57 10.16 -0.37
N ARG A 70 11.49 10.56 -1.04
CA ARG A 70 11.42 10.56 -2.50
C ARG A 70 12.50 11.45 -3.12
N GLU A 71 12.68 12.67 -2.61
CA GLU A 71 13.70 13.59 -3.09
C GLU A 71 15.10 12.98 -2.95
N LYS A 72 15.42 12.42 -1.80
CA LYS A 72 16.72 11.77 -1.56
C LYS A 72 16.98 10.59 -2.51
N PHE A 73 15.97 9.80 -2.82
CA PHE A 73 16.11 8.71 -3.80
C PHE A 73 16.24 9.23 -5.24
N THR A 74 15.53 10.29 -5.61
CA THR A 74 15.58 10.82 -6.97
C THR A 74 16.83 11.66 -7.25
N THR A 75 17.37 12.35 -6.23
CA THR A 75 18.58 13.18 -6.34
C THR A 75 19.86 12.46 -5.90
N PHE A 76 19.75 11.21 -5.39
CA PHE A 76 20.85 10.46 -4.80
C PHE A 76 21.55 11.21 -3.65
N SER A 77 20.79 12.01 -2.89
CA SER A 77 21.31 12.77 -1.77
C SER A 77 21.56 11.86 -0.56
N SER A 78 22.37 12.35 0.38
CA SER A 78 22.74 11.61 1.59
C SER A 78 21.48 11.26 2.43
N LEU A 79 21.37 9.98 2.81
CA LEU A 79 20.37 9.48 3.74
C LEU A 79 20.72 9.71 5.20
N PHE A 80 21.94 10.19 5.49
CA PHE A 80 22.41 10.32 6.89
C PHE A 80 21.93 11.60 7.56
N TYR A 81 21.61 12.65 6.78
CA TYR A 81 21.28 13.95 7.34
C TYR A 81 20.18 14.67 6.57
N THR A 82 19.37 15.42 7.29
CA THR A 82 18.35 16.32 6.74
C THR A 82 18.30 17.63 7.48
N TRP A 83 18.08 18.74 6.75
CA TRP A 83 17.77 20.05 7.30
C TRP A 83 16.28 20.27 7.53
N ASN A 84 15.41 19.42 6.99
CA ASN A 84 13.95 19.56 7.05
C ASN A 84 13.35 19.06 8.39
N GLY A 85 14.16 18.62 9.32
CA GLY A 85 13.77 18.21 10.66
C GLY A 85 14.31 19.16 11.73
N GLY A 86 13.58 20.23 12.07
CA GLY A 86 13.99 21.20 13.07
C GLY A 86 15.26 21.97 12.68
N LEU A 87 16.31 21.88 13.49
CA LEU A 87 17.63 22.49 13.21
C LEU A 87 18.58 21.55 12.46
N GLY A 88 18.05 20.51 11.88
CA GLY A 88 18.79 19.42 11.24
C GLY A 88 18.85 18.18 12.12
N THR A 89 18.66 17.02 11.50
CA THR A 89 18.62 15.74 12.21
C THR A 89 19.16 14.61 11.36
N ASN A 90 19.40 13.47 12.02
CA ASN A 90 19.78 12.24 11.34
C ASN A 90 18.57 11.64 10.60
N PHE A 91 18.58 11.72 9.27
CA PHE A 91 17.49 11.21 8.44
C PHE A 91 17.38 9.67 8.53
N TRP A 92 18.47 8.96 8.73
CA TRP A 92 18.45 7.51 8.88
C TRP A 92 17.62 7.05 10.09
N SER A 93 17.66 7.82 11.19
CA SER A 93 16.78 7.57 12.35
C SER A 93 15.32 7.78 12.03
N LEU A 94 14.98 8.85 11.29
CA LEU A 94 13.61 9.10 10.82
C LEU A 94 13.14 8.01 9.86
N PHE A 95 14.00 7.60 8.95
CA PHE A 95 13.72 6.49 8.02
C PHE A 95 13.41 5.20 8.79
N ALA A 96 14.25 4.81 9.74
CA ALA A 96 14.07 3.59 10.52
C ALA A 96 12.76 3.61 11.34
N TYR A 97 12.37 4.77 11.84
CA TYR A 97 11.19 4.93 12.70
C TYR A 97 9.89 5.05 11.90
N TYR A 98 9.87 5.88 10.85
CA TYR A 98 8.65 6.24 10.12
C TYR A 98 8.53 5.61 8.73
N LEU A 99 9.63 5.37 8.05
CA LEU A 99 9.65 5.16 6.60
C LEU A 99 10.15 3.78 6.18
N ALA A 100 10.58 2.93 7.11
CA ALA A 100 11.17 1.61 6.82
C ALA A 100 10.16 0.55 6.34
N SER A 101 9.09 0.97 5.67
CA SER A 101 8.16 0.06 5.00
C SER A 101 8.60 -0.17 3.55
N PRO A 102 8.65 -1.41 3.06
CA PRO A 102 8.96 -1.67 1.65
C PRO A 102 7.95 -1.02 0.69
N LEU A 103 6.71 -0.76 1.16
CA LEU A 103 5.70 -0.06 0.37
C LEU A 103 6.06 1.41 0.11
N ASN A 104 6.86 2.03 0.98
CA ASN A 104 7.31 3.41 0.79
C ASN A 104 8.24 3.57 -0.42
N ILE A 105 8.86 2.49 -0.90
CA ILE A 105 9.63 2.52 -2.15
C ILE A 105 8.73 2.84 -3.35
N LEU A 106 7.47 2.42 -3.31
CA LEU A 106 6.50 2.71 -4.37
C LEU A 106 6.21 4.22 -4.50
N ILE A 107 6.45 5.00 -3.44
CA ILE A 107 6.26 6.46 -3.43
C ILE A 107 7.14 7.17 -4.47
N ILE A 108 8.29 6.59 -4.81
CA ILE A 108 9.17 7.12 -5.86
C ILE A 108 8.45 7.24 -7.21
N LEU A 109 7.46 6.36 -7.44
CA LEU A 109 6.68 6.32 -8.69
C LEU A 109 5.63 7.42 -8.78
N PHE A 110 5.28 8.07 -7.66
CA PHE A 110 4.27 9.11 -7.61
C PHE A 110 4.89 10.50 -7.57
N PRO A 111 4.35 11.50 -8.29
CA PRO A 111 4.81 12.89 -8.19
C PRO A 111 4.47 13.48 -6.81
N PRO A 112 5.25 14.47 -6.32
CA PRO A 112 5.06 15.06 -4.99
C PRO A 112 3.67 15.66 -4.75
N SER A 113 3.02 16.17 -5.81
CA SER A 113 1.68 16.75 -5.74
C SER A 113 0.63 15.80 -5.16
N TYR A 114 0.76 14.49 -5.42
CA TYR A 114 -0.15 13.49 -4.86
C TYR A 114 0.11 13.16 -3.39
N LEU A 115 1.22 13.62 -2.83
CA LEU A 115 1.62 13.35 -1.45
C LEU A 115 1.25 14.47 -0.49
N THR A 116 0.88 15.65 -1.02
CA THR A 116 0.65 16.86 -0.24
C THR A 116 -0.75 17.48 -0.43
N GLU A 117 -1.53 16.97 -1.39
CA GLU A 117 -2.93 17.32 -1.61
C GLU A 117 -3.85 16.33 -0.85
#